data_921a96b26582f5c4bd55dd549e94311c
#
_entry.id   921a96b26582f5c4bd55dd549e94311c
#
_cell.length_a   1.000
_cell.length_b   1.000
_cell.length_c   1.000
_cell.angle_alpha   90.00
_cell.angle_beta   90.00
_cell.angle_gamma   90.00
#
_symmetry.space_group_name_H-M   'P 1'
#
loop_
_entity.id
_entity.type
_entity.pdbx_description
1 polymer ?
#
loop_
_entity_poly.entity_id
_entity_poly.type
_entity_poly.pdbx_seq_one_letter_code
_entity_poly.pdbx_strand_id
1 'polypeptide(L)'
;MTFFRKVWLTAAFLLLAQTQIQARASETTETLVIVTNDYPPYTHATARESFLPDLFRAIGKEMNVRFEFHFRPWKRGEQDVENLEAWGTLPYRWSEERDRKFNFSDPLYIEDSPFFAYNAQGAKPAIRYETLADLHSYRLGGIQGYYYQPWFEEAGLNVEYALTEEQNFKMLQLGRIDLFSTARSVGWHVIRSLFPPEEVEKFYTLEKPLLPGAGLFLMTSKDYPNGTELLERFNAALAKVKQNGTFESLMNRHELSVNY
;
A
#
# COMPACT_ATOMS: atom_id res chain seq x y z
N MET A 1 39.85 -60.58 20.64
CA MET A 1 38.98 -59.54 21.23
C MET A 1 39.06 -58.16 20.55
N THR A 2 39.78 -58.01 19.49
CA THR A 2 40.03 -56.70 18.84
C THR A 2 39.09 -56.40 17.62
N PHE A 3 38.43 -57.40 17.07
CA PHE A 3 37.57 -57.25 15.89
C PHE A 3 36.17 -56.68 16.22
N PHE A 4 35.61 -57.03 17.37
CA PHE A 4 34.29 -56.54 17.80
C PHE A 4 34.26 -55.07 18.23
N ARG A 5 35.39 -54.53 18.69
CA ARG A 5 35.46 -53.11 19.09
C ARG A 5 35.45 -52.09 17.92
N LYS A 6 35.94 -52.53 16.75
CA LYS A 6 35.93 -51.62 15.54
C LYS A 6 34.57 -51.51 14.87
N VAL A 7 33.74 -52.57 14.97
CA VAL A 7 32.38 -52.57 14.37
C VAL A 7 31.43 -51.62 15.13
N TRP A 8 31.57 -51.52 16.46
CA TRP A 8 30.74 -50.65 17.28
C TRP A 8 31.08 -49.16 17.11
N LEU A 9 32.33 -48.81 16.86
CA LEU A 9 32.75 -47.43 16.62
C LEU A 9 32.28 -46.88 15.24
N THR A 10 32.24 -47.72 14.23
CA THR A 10 31.73 -47.35 12.90
C THR A 10 30.21 -47.22 12.88
N ALA A 11 29.46 -48.04 13.61
CA ALA A 11 28.01 -47.95 13.74
C ALA A 11 27.58 -46.66 14.50
N ALA A 12 28.31 -46.26 15.56
CA ALA A 12 28.05 -45.05 16.31
C ALA A 12 28.32 -43.78 15.49
N PHE A 13 29.32 -43.77 14.61
CA PHE A 13 29.63 -42.67 13.74
C PHE A 13 28.59 -42.48 12.61
N LEU A 14 28.02 -43.57 12.09
CA LEU A 14 26.96 -43.57 11.10
C LEU A 14 25.61 -43.08 11.69
N LEU A 15 25.29 -43.42 12.94
CA LEU A 15 24.11 -42.94 13.64
C LEU A 15 24.18 -41.43 13.97
N LEU A 16 25.37 -40.92 14.34
CA LEU A 16 25.57 -39.48 14.58
C LEU A 16 25.52 -38.65 13.29
N ALA A 17 25.94 -39.21 12.15
CA ALA A 17 25.84 -38.57 10.86
C ALA A 17 24.38 -38.49 10.34
N GLN A 18 23.55 -39.49 10.66
CA GLN A 18 22.14 -39.50 10.30
C GLN A 18 21.31 -38.49 11.12
N THR A 19 21.66 -38.25 12.38
CA THR A 19 20.96 -37.22 13.20
C THR A 19 21.30 -35.79 12.78
N GLN A 20 22.45 -35.54 12.17
CA GLN A 20 22.79 -34.24 11.62
C GLN A 20 22.12 -33.93 10.28
N ILE A 21 21.76 -34.96 9.52
CA ILE A 21 21.06 -34.78 8.22
C ILE A 21 19.58 -34.47 8.45
N GLN A 22 18.96 -34.94 9.50
CA GLN A 22 17.55 -34.64 9.82
C GLN A 22 17.34 -33.24 10.42
N ALA A 23 18.37 -32.58 10.96
CA ALA A 23 18.30 -31.21 11.46
C ALA A 23 18.34 -30.13 10.36
N ARG A 24 18.56 -30.52 9.11
CA ARG A 24 18.36 -29.69 7.93
C ARG A 24 16.99 -29.98 7.29
N ALA A 25 15.95 -30.04 8.12
CA ALA A 25 14.59 -29.89 7.62
C ALA A 25 14.57 -28.56 6.89
N SER A 26 14.34 -28.59 5.60
CA SER A 26 14.08 -27.42 4.77
C SER A 26 13.09 -26.55 5.55
N GLU A 27 13.55 -25.44 6.13
CA GLU A 27 12.64 -24.39 6.59
C GLU A 27 11.91 -23.92 5.34
N THR A 28 10.75 -24.50 5.09
CA THR A 28 9.86 -24.00 4.05
C THR A 28 9.47 -22.60 4.47
N THR A 29 10.03 -21.61 3.81
CA THR A 29 9.70 -20.22 4.03
C THR A 29 8.19 -20.06 3.85
N GLU A 30 7.48 -19.68 4.90
CA GLU A 30 6.05 -19.42 4.86
C GLU A 30 5.75 -18.38 3.79
N THR A 31 4.70 -18.60 2.98
CA THR A 31 4.26 -17.64 1.99
C THR A 31 2.94 -17.03 2.43
N LEU A 32 2.92 -15.69 2.54
CA LEU A 32 1.75 -14.90 2.87
C LEU A 32 1.26 -14.15 1.62
N VAL A 33 0.00 -14.38 1.25
CA VAL A 33 -0.62 -13.72 0.10
C VAL A 33 -1.03 -12.31 0.49
N ILE A 34 -0.63 -11.34 -0.33
CA ILE A 34 -1.00 -9.93 -0.22
C ILE A 34 -1.80 -9.56 -1.47
N VAL A 35 -2.97 -8.99 -1.27
CA VAL A 35 -3.76 -8.44 -2.37
C VAL A 35 -3.56 -6.93 -2.46
N THR A 36 -3.43 -6.42 -3.67
CA THR A 36 -3.29 -4.98 -3.95
C THR A 36 -3.93 -4.63 -5.29
N ASN A 37 -4.04 -3.35 -5.58
CA ASN A 37 -4.39 -2.84 -6.90
C ASN A 37 -3.19 -2.15 -7.56
N ASP A 38 -3.31 -1.81 -8.82
CA ASP A 38 -2.36 -0.93 -9.50
C ASP A 38 -2.51 0.49 -8.93
N TYR A 39 -1.49 0.96 -8.24
CA TYR A 39 -1.50 2.22 -7.48
C TYR A 39 -0.09 2.84 -7.46
N PRO A 40 0.43 3.22 -8.64
CA PRO A 40 1.76 3.78 -8.72
C PRO A 40 1.84 5.16 -8.01
N PRO A 41 2.99 5.51 -7.43
CA PRO A 41 4.27 4.80 -7.45
C PRO A 41 4.41 3.68 -6.39
N TYR A 42 3.38 3.39 -5.59
CA TYR A 42 3.46 2.43 -4.49
C TYR A 42 3.44 0.98 -4.95
N THR A 43 2.48 0.63 -5.82
CA THR A 43 2.33 -0.70 -6.41
C THR A 43 2.07 -0.58 -7.89
N HIS A 44 2.67 -1.47 -8.69
CA HIS A 44 2.51 -1.48 -10.13
C HIS A 44 2.41 -2.90 -10.66
N ALA A 45 1.27 -3.25 -11.29
CA ALA A 45 0.97 -4.61 -11.73
C ALA A 45 1.94 -5.14 -12.80
N THR A 46 2.47 -4.27 -13.65
CA THR A 46 3.35 -4.63 -14.77
C THR A 46 4.80 -4.21 -14.57
N ALA A 47 5.10 -3.35 -13.60
CA ALA A 47 6.47 -2.96 -13.33
C ALA A 47 7.21 -4.08 -12.58
N ARG A 48 8.49 -4.26 -12.93
CA ARG A 48 9.35 -5.25 -12.31
C ARG A 48 9.64 -4.94 -10.83
N GLU A 49 9.64 -3.66 -10.49
CA GLU A 49 9.91 -3.13 -9.16
C GLU A 49 8.93 -2.00 -8.86
N SER A 50 8.44 -1.96 -7.64
CA SER A 50 7.64 -0.87 -7.09
C SER A 50 7.82 -0.79 -5.57
N PHE A 51 7.56 0.37 -4.98
CA PHE A 51 7.96 0.68 -3.61
C PHE A 51 7.47 -0.35 -2.58
N LEU A 52 6.17 -0.62 -2.54
CA LEU A 52 5.63 -1.51 -1.49
C LEU A 52 6.04 -2.98 -1.67
N PRO A 53 6.04 -3.58 -2.86
CA PRO A 53 6.62 -4.91 -3.06
C PRO A 53 8.09 -5.01 -2.65
N ASP A 54 8.91 -3.98 -2.89
CA ASP A 54 10.31 -3.97 -2.47
C ASP A 54 10.45 -3.81 -0.95
N LEU A 55 9.62 -2.96 -0.33
CA LEU A 55 9.53 -2.83 1.12
C LEU A 55 9.13 -4.16 1.78
N PHE A 56 8.12 -4.84 1.24
CA PHE A 56 7.66 -6.13 1.74
C PHE A 56 8.71 -7.23 1.54
N ARG A 57 9.51 -7.17 0.49
CA ARG A 57 10.65 -8.08 0.31
C ARG A 57 11.71 -7.87 1.42
N ALA A 58 11.98 -6.63 1.81
CA ALA A 58 12.88 -6.33 2.92
C ALA A 58 12.31 -6.80 4.28
N ILE A 59 11.02 -6.51 4.54
CA ILE A 59 10.31 -6.99 5.74
C ILE A 59 10.27 -8.52 5.79
N GLY A 60 10.00 -9.18 4.66
CA GLY A 60 9.95 -10.63 4.58
C GLY A 60 11.27 -11.32 4.95
N LYS A 61 12.41 -10.70 4.63
CA LYS A 61 13.73 -11.17 5.07
C LYS A 61 13.87 -11.13 6.59
N GLU A 62 13.40 -10.06 7.24
CA GLU A 62 13.42 -9.93 8.71
C GLU A 62 12.49 -10.93 9.40
N MET A 63 11.38 -11.28 8.76
CA MET A 63 10.38 -12.22 9.30
C MET A 63 10.65 -13.67 8.95
N ASN A 64 11.56 -13.98 8.02
CA ASN A 64 11.74 -15.26 7.37
C ASN A 64 10.45 -15.77 6.69
N VAL A 65 9.75 -14.88 5.97
CA VAL A 65 8.56 -15.17 5.18
C VAL A 65 8.71 -14.64 3.76
N ARG A 66 7.92 -15.16 2.83
CA ARG A 66 7.79 -14.64 1.48
C ARG A 66 6.40 -14.01 1.32
N PHE A 67 6.33 -12.78 0.83
CA PHE A 67 5.09 -12.16 0.42
C PHE A 67 4.85 -12.38 -1.07
N GLU A 68 3.64 -12.83 -1.43
CA GLU A 68 3.21 -13.00 -2.81
C GLU A 68 2.09 -12.00 -3.12
N PHE A 69 2.30 -11.16 -4.15
CA PHE A 69 1.40 -10.07 -4.48
C PHE A 69 0.42 -10.49 -5.58
N HIS A 70 -0.89 -10.36 -5.30
CA HIS A 70 -1.97 -10.56 -6.24
C HIS A 70 -2.66 -9.21 -6.52
N PHE A 71 -2.78 -8.86 -7.81
CA PHE A 71 -3.43 -7.61 -8.21
C PHE A 71 -4.92 -7.83 -8.48
N ARG A 72 -5.76 -7.06 -7.77
CA ARG A 72 -7.23 -7.12 -7.79
C ARG A 72 -7.82 -5.72 -7.59
N PRO A 73 -9.06 -5.44 -8.05
CA PRO A 73 -9.77 -4.23 -7.67
C PRO A 73 -9.90 -4.12 -6.14
N TRP A 74 -9.84 -2.91 -5.59
CA TRP A 74 -9.83 -2.65 -4.14
C TRP A 74 -10.89 -3.43 -3.37
N LYS A 75 -12.17 -3.32 -3.79
CA LYS A 75 -13.27 -3.98 -3.13
C LYS A 75 -13.14 -5.51 -3.13
N ARG A 76 -12.56 -6.09 -4.19
CA ARG A 76 -12.29 -7.53 -4.24
C ARG A 76 -11.15 -7.90 -3.29
N GLY A 77 -10.12 -7.06 -3.18
CA GLY A 77 -9.03 -7.26 -2.22
C GLY A 77 -9.52 -7.27 -0.77
N GLU A 78 -10.45 -6.39 -0.39
CA GLU A 78 -11.09 -6.43 0.93
C GLU A 78 -11.84 -7.76 1.16
N GLN A 79 -12.60 -8.23 0.16
CA GLN A 79 -13.33 -9.51 0.24
C GLN A 79 -12.37 -10.71 0.37
N ASP A 80 -11.27 -10.74 -0.37
CA ASP A 80 -10.29 -11.83 -0.30
C ASP A 80 -9.68 -11.91 1.11
N VAL A 81 -9.47 -10.77 1.80
CA VAL A 81 -9.00 -10.72 3.19
C VAL A 81 -10.10 -11.13 4.18
N GLU A 82 -11.35 -10.66 3.99
CA GLU A 82 -12.50 -11.08 4.81
C GLU A 82 -12.73 -12.59 4.72
N ASN A 83 -12.55 -13.18 3.54
CA ASN A 83 -12.71 -14.62 3.29
C ASN A 83 -11.48 -15.46 3.70
N LEU A 84 -10.42 -14.85 4.22
CA LEU A 84 -9.15 -15.49 4.58
C LEU A 84 -8.41 -16.13 3.38
N GLU A 85 -8.73 -15.68 2.16
CA GLU A 85 -8.04 -16.07 0.92
C GLU A 85 -6.69 -15.37 0.76
N ALA A 86 -6.50 -14.24 1.49
CA ALA A 86 -5.26 -13.50 1.60
C ALA A 86 -4.98 -13.12 3.05
N TRP A 87 -3.71 -13.02 3.43
CA TRP A 87 -3.31 -12.53 4.74
C TRP A 87 -3.62 -11.06 4.92
N GLY A 88 -3.41 -10.26 3.87
CA GLY A 88 -3.66 -8.83 3.95
C GLY A 88 -3.82 -8.16 2.60
N THR A 89 -4.24 -6.91 2.65
CA THR A 89 -4.36 -6.02 1.49
C THR A 89 -3.75 -4.65 1.80
N LEU A 90 -3.18 -3.99 0.77
CA LEU A 90 -2.48 -2.71 0.91
C LEU A 90 -2.46 -1.92 -0.41
N PRO A 91 -2.12 -0.61 -0.39
CA PRO A 91 -2.15 0.25 0.78
C PRO A 91 -3.57 0.74 1.06
N TYR A 92 -3.96 0.79 2.31
CA TYR A 92 -5.28 1.26 2.71
C TYR A 92 -5.19 2.46 3.65
N ARG A 93 -6.13 3.39 3.52
CA ARG A 93 -6.37 4.43 4.53
C ARG A 93 -7.20 3.83 5.66
N TRP A 94 -6.86 4.21 6.90
CA TRP A 94 -7.67 3.88 8.05
C TRP A 94 -9.04 4.56 7.97
N SER A 95 -10.08 3.85 8.36
CA SER A 95 -11.40 4.40 8.63
C SER A 95 -12.05 3.61 9.75
N GLU A 96 -12.97 4.24 10.50
CA GLU A 96 -13.70 3.59 11.58
C GLU A 96 -14.50 2.36 11.11
N GLU A 97 -15.08 2.41 9.92
CA GLU A 97 -15.78 1.29 9.31
C GLU A 97 -14.86 0.08 9.11
N ARG A 98 -13.67 0.31 8.56
CA ARG A 98 -12.65 -0.73 8.33
C ARG A 98 -12.08 -1.25 9.62
N ASP A 99 -11.83 -0.38 10.61
CA ASP A 99 -11.29 -0.76 11.91
C ASP A 99 -12.20 -1.72 12.70
N ARG A 100 -13.51 -1.70 12.44
CA ARG A 100 -14.44 -2.68 13.03
C ARG A 100 -14.20 -4.10 12.54
N LYS A 101 -13.71 -4.27 11.31
CA LYS A 101 -13.57 -5.57 10.62
C LYS A 101 -12.13 -6.05 10.54
N PHE A 102 -11.17 -5.14 10.44
CA PHE A 102 -9.79 -5.41 10.11
C PHE A 102 -8.83 -4.89 11.18
N ASN A 103 -7.65 -5.49 11.24
CA ASN A 103 -6.50 -4.95 11.94
C ASN A 103 -5.66 -4.13 10.95
N PHE A 104 -4.96 -3.11 11.45
CA PHE A 104 -4.05 -2.27 10.69
C PHE A 104 -2.62 -2.42 11.20
N SER A 105 -1.65 -2.44 10.29
CA SER A 105 -0.23 -2.34 10.63
C SER A 105 0.12 -0.95 11.15
N ASP A 106 1.36 -0.78 11.61
CA ASP A 106 1.99 0.54 11.65
C ASP A 106 2.00 1.17 10.24
N PRO A 107 2.02 2.51 10.12
CA PRO A 107 2.00 3.17 8.82
C PRO A 107 3.16 2.71 7.93
N LEU A 108 2.84 2.21 6.73
CA LEU A 108 3.81 1.90 5.69
C LEU A 108 4.43 3.19 5.14
N TYR A 109 3.59 4.20 4.91
CA TYR A 109 3.95 5.51 4.42
C TYR A 109 2.96 6.56 4.92
N ILE A 110 3.39 7.81 5.07
CA ILE A 110 2.54 8.93 5.53
C ILE A 110 2.64 10.06 4.53
N GLU A 111 1.50 10.54 4.06
CA GLU A 111 1.41 11.72 3.19
C GLU A 111 0.01 12.35 3.22
N ASP A 112 -0.10 13.56 2.68
CA ASP A 112 -1.37 14.23 2.47
C ASP A 112 -2.17 13.63 1.31
N SER A 113 -3.49 13.76 1.38
CA SER A 113 -4.39 13.60 0.23
C SER A 113 -5.03 14.95 -0.09
N PRO A 114 -4.40 15.79 -0.92
CA PRO A 114 -4.96 17.09 -1.31
C PRO A 114 -6.08 16.91 -2.33
N PHE A 115 -6.89 17.95 -2.50
CA PHE A 115 -7.66 18.11 -3.72
C PHE A 115 -6.75 18.63 -4.83
N PHE A 116 -6.80 17.98 -5.99
CA PHE A 116 -6.21 18.41 -7.24
C PHE A 116 -7.25 19.18 -8.04
N ALA A 117 -6.79 20.20 -8.76
CA ALA A 117 -7.56 21.00 -9.68
C ALA A 117 -6.75 21.27 -10.96
N TYR A 118 -7.43 21.70 -12.01
CA TYR A 118 -6.82 22.05 -13.29
C TYR A 118 -7.34 23.41 -13.78
N ASN A 119 -6.46 24.23 -14.33
CA ASN A 119 -6.85 25.50 -14.97
C ASN A 119 -6.14 25.66 -16.31
N ALA A 120 -6.88 25.63 -17.41
CA ALA A 120 -6.36 25.69 -18.78
C ALA A 120 -5.49 26.93 -19.06
N GLN A 121 -5.72 28.04 -18.36
CA GLN A 121 -4.96 29.28 -18.48
C GLN A 121 -3.71 29.28 -17.58
N GLY A 122 -3.44 28.21 -16.82
CA GLY A 122 -2.32 28.11 -15.89
C GLY A 122 -2.45 28.94 -14.61
N ALA A 123 -3.58 29.62 -14.41
CA ALA A 123 -3.86 30.28 -13.14
C ALA A 123 -4.12 29.25 -12.03
N LYS A 124 -3.73 29.57 -10.81
CA LYS A 124 -3.95 28.69 -9.64
C LYS A 124 -4.84 29.42 -8.63
N PRO A 125 -6.16 29.54 -8.90
CA PRO A 125 -7.06 30.22 -7.99
C PRO A 125 -7.06 29.54 -6.63
N ALA A 126 -7.05 30.34 -5.57
CA ALA A 126 -7.13 29.83 -4.21
C ALA A 126 -8.58 29.41 -3.90
N ILE A 127 -8.86 28.11 -4.06
CA ILE A 127 -10.11 27.52 -3.59
C ILE A 127 -9.91 27.21 -2.09
N ARG A 128 -10.70 27.86 -1.25
CA ARG A 128 -10.66 27.68 0.20
C ARG A 128 -11.93 27.01 0.68
N TYR A 129 -11.81 26.12 1.63
CA TYR A 129 -12.91 25.44 2.30
C TYR A 129 -12.54 25.14 3.76
N GLU A 130 -13.49 25.19 4.66
CA GLU A 130 -13.31 24.78 6.05
C GLU A 130 -13.96 23.42 6.29
N THR A 131 -15.11 23.18 5.72
CA THR A 131 -15.87 21.95 5.75
C THR A 131 -16.14 21.42 4.34
N LEU A 132 -16.47 20.15 4.21
CA LEU A 132 -16.85 19.58 2.91
C LEU A 132 -18.09 20.27 2.30
N ALA A 133 -19.00 20.77 3.13
CA ALA A 133 -20.19 21.51 2.67
C ALA A 133 -19.83 22.76 1.86
N ASP A 134 -18.68 23.39 2.12
CA ASP A 134 -18.24 24.58 1.36
C ASP A 134 -17.91 24.24 -0.11
N LEU A 135 -17.79 22.96 -0.43
CA LEU A 135 -17.51 22.46 -1.78
C LEU A 135 -18.76 22.14 -2.61
N HIS A 136 -19.97 22.41 -2.14
CA HIS A 136 -21.22 22.14 -2.87
C HIS A 136 -21.32 22.78 -4.25
N SER A 137 -20.65 23.93 -4.48
CA SER A 137 -20.64 24.62 -5.77
C SER A 137 -19.69 23.95 -6.80
N TYR A 138 -18.88 22.99 -6.39
CA TYR A 138 -17.92 22.30 -7.22
C TYR A 138 -18.42 20.89 -7.59
N ARG A 139 -18.04 20.44 -8.78
CA ARG A 139 -18.21 19.05 -9.21
C ARG A 139 -16.97 18.26 -8.79
N LEU A 140 -17.13 17.28 -7.95
CA LEU A 140 -16.04 16.47 -7.46
C LEU A 140 -15.90 15.20 -8.28
N GLY A 141 -14.66 14.76 -8.50
CA GLY A 141 -14.37 13.41 -8.90
C GLY A 141 -14.13 12.53 -7.69
N GLY A 142 -14.46 11.25 -7.81
CA GLY A 142 -14.18 10.26 -6.79
C GLY A 142 -13.81 8.92 -7.39
N ILE A 143 -13.28 8.02 -6.57
CA ILE A 143 -13.08 6.61 -6.92
C ILE A 143 -14.00 5.77 -6.05
N GLN A 144 -14.72 4.87 -6.69
CA GLN A 144 -15.68 4.03 -6.00
C GLN A 144 -14.97 3.12 -4.97
N GLY A 145 -15.47 3.13 -3.74
CA GLY A 145 -14.91 2.35 -2.63
C GLY A 145 -13.73 3.00 -1.92
N TYR A 146 -13.39 4.25 -2.27
CA TYR A 146 -12.39 5.00 -1.51
C TYR A 146 -12.93 5.42 -0.15
N TYR A 147 -12.02 5.59 0.82
CA TYR A 147 -12.30 5.94 2.21
C TYR A 147 -13.14 7.20 2.42
N TYR A 148 -13.11 8.14 1.48
CA TYR A 148 -13.84 9.42 1.54
C TYR A 148 -15.26 9.33 0.99
N GLN A 149 -15.64 8.25 0.32
CA GLN A 149 -16.96 8.13 -0.29
C GLN A 149 -18.09 8.38 0.71
N PRO A 150 -18.11 7.79 1.92
CA PRO A 150 -19.14 8.09 2.92
C PRO A 150 -19.16 9.55 3.35
N TRP A 151 -17.99 10.20 3.42
CA TRP A 151 -17.92 11.62 3.80
C TRP A 151 -18.52 12.55 2.75
N PHE A 152 -18.31 12.24 1.48
CA PHE A 152 -18.86 12.99 0.37
C PHE A 152 -20.37 12.81 0.25
N GLU A 153 -20.85 11.59 0.49
CA GLU A 153 -22.28 11.25 0.51
C GLU A 153 -22.99 11.96 1.67
N GLU A 154 -22.44 11.89 2.88
CA GLU A 154 -22.97 12.55 4.07
C GLU A 154 -23.00 14.08 3.90
N ALA A 155 -21.96 14.66 3.30
CA ALA A 155 -21.91 16.07 2.98
C ALA A 155 -22.81 16.48 1.80
N GLY A 156 -23.46 15.55 1.11
CA GLY A 156 -24.35 15.82 -0.02
C GLY A 156 -23.65 16.43 -1.24
N LEU A 157 -22.36 16.10 -1.46
CA LEU A 157 -21.57 16.67 -2.55
C LEU A 157 -21.98 16.08 -3.91
N ASN A 158 -21.82 16.90 -4.97
CA ASN A 158 -21.99 16.45 -6.35
C ASN A 158 -20.73 15.71 -6.83
N VAL A 159 -20.72 14.38 -6.78
CA VAL A 159 -19.56 13.54 -7.08
C VAL A 159 -19.79 12.65 -8.28
N GLU A 160 -18.89 12.71 -9.26
CA GLU A 160 -18.80 11.75 -10.37
C GLU A 160 -17.76 10.68 -10.03
N TYR A 161 -18.21 9.44 -9.78
CA TYR A 161 -17.33 8.34 -9.43
C TYR A 161 -16.78 7.63 -10.67
N ALA A 162 -15.45 7.52 -10.74
CA ALA A 162 -14.74 6.77 -11.76
C ALA A 162 -14.08 5.52 -11.17
N LEU A 163 -13.45 4.71 -12.02
CA LEU A 163 -12.77 3.48 -11.60
C LEU A 163 -11.28 3.70 -11.28
N THR A 164 -10.66 4.75 -11.86
CA THR A 164 -9.22 4.99 -11.75
C THR A 164 -8.90 6.49 -11.57
N GLU A 165 -7.70 6.76 -11.02
CA GLU A 165 -7.14 8.10 -10.94
C GLU A 165 -6.99 8.74 -12.31
N GLU A 166 -6.53 7.96 -13.31
CA GLU A 166 -6.34 8.44 -14.68
C GLU A 166 -7.64 9.01 -15.27
N GLN A 167 -8.76 8.33 -15.04
CA GLN A 167 -10.07 8.82 -15.51
C GLN A 167 -10.41 10.15 -14.85
N ASN A 168 -10.21 10.27 -13.54
CA ASN A 168 -10.46 11.52 -12.81
C ASN A 168 -9.56 12.67 -13.30
N PHE A 169 -8.26 12.45 -13.53
CA PHE A 169 -7.38 13.49 -14.05
C PHE A 169 -7.74 13.92 -15.49
N LYS A 170 -8.18 12.99 -16.34
CA LYS A 170 -8.74 13.34 -17.67
C LYS A 170 -10.03 14.16 -17.55
N MET A 171 -10.91 13.84 -16.57
CA MET A 171 -12.11 14.60 -16.32
C MET A 171 -11.81 16.03 -15.81
N LEU A 172 -10.79 16.20 -14.95
CA LEU A 172 -10.29 17.51 -14.53
C LEU A 172 -9.82 18.33 -15.74
N GLN A 173 -8.96 17.76 -16.59
CA GLN A 173 -8.44 18.45 -17.78
C GLN A 173 -9.55 18.84 -18.75
N LEU A 174 -10.59 18.03 -18.92
CA LEU A 174 -11.73 18.28 -19.77
C LEU A 174 -12.77 19.21 -19.12
N GLY A 175 -12.56 19.66 -17.89
CA GLY A 175 -13.51 20.50 -17.16
C GLY A 175 -14.84 19.81 -16.86
N ARG A 176 -14.86 18.47 -16.78
CA ARG A 176 -16.05 17.70 -16.36
C ARG A 176 -16.25 17.71 -14.86
N ILE A 177 -15.15 17.66 -14.12
CA ILE A 177 -15.07 17.86 -12.67
C ILE A 177 -14.14 19.02 -12.35
N ASP A 178 -14.27 19.59 -11.17
CA ASP A 178 -13.51 20.75 -10.73
C ASP A 178 -12.43 20.37 -9.71
N LEU A 179 -12.68 19.33 -8.89
CA LEU A 179 -11.81 18.86 -7.84
C LEU A 179 -11.76 17.32 -7.80
N PHE A 180 -10.58 16.77 -7.53
CA PHE A 180 -10.39 15.34 -7.27
C PHE A 180 -9.36 15.14 -6.17
N SER A 181 -9.62 14.25 -5.20
CA SER A 181 -8.67 13.96 -4.12
C SER A 181 -8.09 12.55 -4.24
N THR A 182 -6.76 12.50 -4.18
CA THR A 182 -5.99 11.26 -4.03
C THR A 182 -4.68 11.56 -3.27
N ALA A 183 -3.91 10.52 -2.92
CA ALA A 183 -2.60 10.68 -2.32
C ALA A 183 -1.70 11.58 -3.20
N ARG A 184 -0.95 12.50 -2.56
CA ARG A 184 -0.16 13.53 -3.27
C ARG A 184 0.79 12.93 -4.30
N SER A 185 1.58 11.93 -3.90
CA SER A 185 2.56 11.28 -4.77
C SER A 185 1.90 10.54 -5.94
N VAL A 186 0.77 9.87 -5.68
CA VAL A 186 -0.02 9.18 -6.72
C VAL A 186 -0.57 10.19 -7.72
N GLY A 187 -1.19 11.26 -7.25
CA GLY A 187 -1.75 12.27 -8.13
C GLY A 187 -0.71 12.87 -9.07
N TRP A 188 0.43 13.29 -8.54
CA TRP A 188 1.50 13.85 -9.38
C TRP A 188 2.15 12.81 -10.29
N HIS A 189 2.28 11.56 -9.85
CA HIS A 189 2.77 10.48 -10.70
C HIS A 189 1.85 10.26 -11.91
N VAL A 190 0.54 10.14 -11.66
CA VAL A 190 -0.45 9.95 -12.73
C VAL A 190 -0.50 11.15 -13.68
N ILE A 191 -0.51 12.38 -13.17
CA ILE A 191 -0.49 13.59 -13.99
C ILE A 191 0.72 13.59 -14.93
N ARG A 192 1.93 13.33 -14.41
CA ARG A 192 3.15 13.31 -15.23
C ARG A 192 3.20 12.17 -16.24
N SER A 193 2.55 11.06 -15.96
CA SER A 193 2.48 9.93 -16.90
C SER A 193 1.46 10.13 -18.02
N LEU A 194 0.41 10.93 -17.78
CA LEU A 194 -0.67 11.15 -18.72
C LEU A 194 -0.48 12.37 -19.63
N PHE A 195 0.17 13.42 -19.13
CA PHE A 195 0.17 14.72 -19.75
C PHE A 195 1.59 15.21 -20.07
N PRO A 196 1.78 15.95 -21.18
CA PRO A 196 3.04 16.58 -21.47
C PRO A 196 3.37 17.71 -20.48
N PRO A 197 4.64 18.11 -20.34
CA PRO A 197 5.09 19.05 -19.29
C PRO A 197 4.29 20.35 -19.21
N GLU A 198 3.92 20.93 -20.36
CA GLU A 198 3.12 22.16 -20.45
C GLU A 198 1.69 22.00 -19.93
N GLU A 199 1.14 20.79 -19.93
CA GLU A 199 -0.16 20.49 -19.33
C GLU A 199 -0.01 20.20 -17.83
N VAL A 200 1.08 19.52 -17.42
CA VAL A 200 1.36 19.22 -16.00
C VAL A 200 1.39 20.50 -15.16
N GLU A 201 1.97 21.60 -15.68
CA GLU A 201 2.06 22.89 -14.99
C GLU A 201 0.71 23.55 -14.70
N LYS A 202 -0.35 23.15 -15.41
CA LYS A 202 -1.73 23.66 -15.26
C LYS A 202 -2.50 22.97 -14.13
N PHE A 203 -2.00 21.83 -13.65
CA PHE A 203 -2.53 21.17 -12.47
C PHE A 203 -1.96 21.84 -11.20
N TYR A 204 -2.76 21.83 -10.16
CA TYR A 204 -2.34 22.33 -8.84
C TYR A 204 -3.12 21.63 -7.73
N THR A 205 -2.66 21.78 -6.51
CA THR A 205 -3.37 21.26 -5.33
C THR A 205 -3.90 22.42 -4.49
N LEU A 206 -5.03 22.19 -3.82
CA LEU A 206 -5.51 23.13 -2.81
C LEU A 206 -4.56 23.13 -1.61
N GLU A 207 -4.48 24.27 -0.92
CA GLU A 207 -3.64 24.45 0.27
C GLU A 207 -4.05 23.52 1.41
N LYS A 208 -5.37 23.48 1.72
CA LYS A 208 -5.92 22.57 2.71
C LYS A 208 -6.16 21.20 2.09
N PRO A 209 -5.47 20.13 2.53
CA PRO A 209 -5.75 18.79 2.04
C PRO A 209 -7.06 18.26 2.60
N LEU A 210 -7.72 17.35 1.88
CA LEU A 210 -8.86 16.57 2.37
C LEU A 210 -8.45 15.76 3.61
N LEU A 211 -7.29 15.14 3.55
CA LEU A 211 -6.75 14.34 4.64
C LEU A 211 -5.26 14.68 4.83
N PRO A 212 -4.90 15.42 5.91
CA PRO A 212 -3.52 15.77 6.19
C PRO A 212 -2.78 14.62 6.86
N GLY A 213 -1.51 14.42 6.51
CA GLY A 213 -0.57 13.54 7.20
C GLY A 213 -1.08 12.13 7.45
N ALA A 214 -1.85 11.57 6.54
CA ALA A 214 -2.51 10.30 6.75
C ALA A 214 -1.65 9.10 6.36
N GLY A 215 -1.69 8.06 7.19
CA GLY A 215 -0.99 6.80 6.96
C GLY A 215 -1.60 5.99 5.81
N LEU A 216 -0.74 5.27 5.12
CA LEU A 216 -1.07 4.14 4.26
C LEU A 216 -0.67 2.87 5.01
N PHE A 217 -1.58 1.90 5.11
CA PHE A 217 -1.44 0.75 5.99
C PHE A 217 -1.59 -0.57 5.22
N LEU A 218 -1.01 -1.63 5.77
CA LEU A 218 -1.45 -3.00 5.53
C LEU A 218 -2.69 -3.24 6.39
N MET A 219 -3.72 -3.82 5.80
CA MET A 219 -4.97 -4.20 6.45
C MET A 219 -5.12 -5.72 6.43
N THR A 220 -5.37 -6.35 7.58
CA THR A 220 -5.47 -7.81 7.72
C THR A 220 -6.78 -8.19 8.39
N SER A 221 -7.27 -9.42 8.15
CA SER A 221 -8.46 -9.91 8.84
C SER A 221 -8.18 -10.13 10.34
N LYS A 222 -9.15 -9.80 11.18
CA LYS A 222 -9.14 -10.12 12.62
C LYS A 222 -9.21 -11.62 12.88
N ASP A 223 -9.77 -12.38 11.93
CA ASP A 223 -10.01 -13.81 12.03
C ASP A 223 -8.93 -14.66 11.35
N TYR A 224 -7.87 -14.02 10.79
CA TYR A 224 -6.79 -14.77 10.14
C TYR A 224 -6.02 -15.63 11.15
N PRO A 225 -5.72 -16.91 10.86
CA PRO A 225 -4.97 -17.79 11.78
C PRO A 225 -3.64 -17.16 12.18
N ASN A 226 -3.38 -17.05 13.49
CA ASN A 226 -2.21 -16.39 14.07
C ASN A 226 -2.04 -14.91 13.62
N GLY A 227 -3.13 -14.27 13.14
CA GLY A 227 -3.10 -12.95 12.50
C GLY A 227 -2.50 -11.85 13.38
N THR A 228 -2.82 -11.84 14.68
CA THR A 228 -2.26 -10.87 15.63
C THR A 228 -0.74 -11.02 15.77
N GLU A 229 -0.24 -12.23 15.99
CA GLU A 229 1.20 -12.50 16.09
C GLU A 229 1.94 -12.16 14.79
N LEU A 230 1.37 -12.53 13.64
CA LEU A 230 1.92 -12.18 12.33
C LEU A 230 2.02 -10.67 12.13
N LEU A 231 1.00 -9.92 12.53
CA LEU A 231 0.97 -8.46 12.41
C LEU A 231 1.97 -7.79 13.37
N GLU A 232 2.12 -8.29 14.59
CA GLU A 232 3.14 -7.80 15.53
C GLU A 232 4.57 -8.05 15.00
N ARG A 233 4.84 -9.24 14.46
CA ARG A 233 6.11 -9.56 13.79
C ARG A 233 6.36 -8.65 12.59
N PHE A 234 5.32 -8.38 11.81
CA PHE A 234 5.38 -7.45 10.67
C PHE A 234 5.76 -6.05 11.13
N ASN A 235 5.08 -5.50 12.13
CA ASN A 235 5.36 -4.16 12.66
C ASN A 235 6.79 -4.06 13.23
N ALA A 236 7.24 -5.07 13.96
CA ALA A 236 8.61 -5.13 14.45
C ALA A 236 9.65 -5.17 13.31
N ALA A 237 9.39 -5.93 12.25
CA ALA A 237 10.26 -5.98 11.06
C ALA A 237 10.22 -4.67 10.27
N LEU A 238 9.05 -4.04 10.10
CA LEU A 238 8.91 -2.72 9.48
C LEU A 238 9.71 -1.66 10.24
N ALA A 239 9.65 -1.67 11.58
CA ALA A 239 10.43 -0.76 12.42
C ALA A 239 11.95 -0.94 12.20
N LYS A 240 12.44 -2.18 12.14
CA LYS A 240 13.85 -2.47 11.82
C LYS A 240 14.26 -1.96 10.44
N VAL A 241 13.43 -2.21 9.42
CA VAL A 241 13.69 -1.74 8.03
C VAL A 241 13.73 -0.22 7.95
N LYS A 242 12.92 0.49 8.76
CA LYS A 242 12.96 1.95 8.89
C LYS A 242 14.24 2.42 9.61
N GLN A 243 14.62 1.76 10.71
CA GLN A 243 15.77 2.16 11.53
C GLN A 243 17.12 1.92 10.85
N ASN A 244 17.25 0.87 10.04
CA ASN A 244 18.51 0.50 9.38
C ASN A 244 18.77 1.24 8.06
N GLY A 245 17.92 2.21 7.69
CA GLY A 245 18.06 3.03 6.48
C GLY A 245 17.58 2.36 5.18
N THR A 246 17.13 1.10 5.23
CA THR A 246 16.62 0.41 4.04
C THR A 246 15.37 1.09 3.49
N PHE A 247 14.47 1.53 4.36
CA PHE A 247 13.26 2.27 3.99
C PHE A 247 13.58 3.55 3.21
N GLU A 248 14.49 4.36 3.73
CA GLU A 248 14.93 5.61 3.09
C GLU A 248 15.58 5.35 1.72
N SER A 249 16.42 4.31 1.64
CA SER A 249 17.02 3.89 0.36
C SER A 249 15.96 3.48 -0.67
N LEU A 250 14.90 2.79 -0.25
CA LEU A 250 13.78 2.42 -1.11
C LEU A 250 12.97 3.65 -1.54
N MET A 251 12.68 4.57 -0.62
CA MET A 251 12.01 5.83 -0.96
C MET A 251 12.77 6.63 -2.01
N ASN A 252 14.08 6.75 -1.85
CA ASN A 252 14.93 7.45 -2.83
C ASN A 252 14.93 6.74 -4.19
N ARG A 253 15.01 5.40 -4.21
CA ARG A 253 14.97 4.60 -5.44
C ARG A 253 13.68 4.80 -6.23
N HIS A 254 12.56 4.91 -5.52
CA HIS A 254 11.22 5.05 -6.10
C HIS A 254 10.73 6.51 -6.15
N GLU A 255 11.63 7.48 -5.96
CA GLU A 255 11.36 8.92 -6.05
C GLU A 255 10.25 9.43 -5.10
N LEU A 256 10.02 8.74 -3.98
CA LEU A 256 9.03 9.13 -2.98
C LEU A 256 9.53 10.18 -1.98
N SER A 257 10.83 10.45 -1.96
CA SER A 257 11.47 11.45 -1.08
C SER A 257 11.35 12.87 -1.60
N VAL A 258 10.87 13.05 -2.84
CA VAL A 258 10.76 14.37 -3.45
C VAL A 258 9.52 15.07 -2.88
N ASN A 259 9.75 16.11 -2.07
CA ASN A 259 8.68 17.03 -1.68
C ASN A 259 8.14 17.71 -2.93
N TYR A 260 6.95 17.37 -3.33
CA TYR A 260 6.22 17.97 -4.45
C TYR A 260 5.51 19.24 -4.02
#